data_88d6d523494e378fc47eff6a130f2b06
#
_entry.id   88d6d523494e378fc47eff6a130f2b06
#
_cell.length_a   1.000
_cell.length_b   1.000
_cell.length_c   1.000
_cell.angle_alpha   90.00
_cell.angle_beta   90.00
_cell.angle_gamma   90.00
#
_symmetry.space_group_name_H-M   'P 1'
#
loop_
_entity.id
_entity.type
_entity.pdbx_description
1 polymer ?
#
loop_
_entity_poly.entity_id
_entity_poly.type
_entity_poly.pdbx_seq_one_letter_code
_entity_poly.pdbx_strand_id
1 'polypeptide(L)'
;NMKHVNCLLAVLFVVLSASGPALAHKVNLFAYAEGGTIFTESYFPDGKAVEKGTVLVYDSKDQLLVEGKTDTEGLFRFEIPKIDDLKIVIDAGMGHKNSFVLKKAEVEAGK
;
A
#
# COMPACT_ATOMS: atom_id res chain seq x y z
N ASN A 1 -22.19 8.65 44.03
CA ASN A 1 -23.51 8.74 43.48
C ASN A 1 -23.55 7.91 42.21
N MET A 2 -24.42 6.92 42.18
CA MET A 2 -24.47 5.89 41.14
C MET A 2 -24.81 6.41 39.76
N LYS A 3 -25.51 7.51 39.63
CA LYS A 3 -25.92 8.08 38.36
C LYS A 3 -24.69 8.56 37.53
N HIS A 4 -23.67 9.08 38.18
CA HIS A 4 -22.47 9.56 37.50
C HIS A 4 -21.62 8.42 36.99
N VAL A 5 -21.56 7.32 37.70
CA VAL A 5 -20.79 6.14 37.30
C VAL A 5 -21.35 5.52 36.03
N ASN A 6 -22.67 5.44 35.90
CA ASN A 6 -23.33 4.88 34.72
C ASN A 6 -23.07 5.70 33.46
N CYS A 7 -23.06 7.02 33.57
CA CYS A 7 -22.72 7.89 32.44
C CYS A 7 -21.29 7.70 31.95
N LEU A 8 -20.36 7.56 32.87
CA LEU A 8 -18.96 7.34 32.52
C LEU A 8 -18.76 6.02 31.80
N LEU A 9 -19.41 4.96 32.21
CA LEU A 9 -19.30 3.67 31.57
C LEU A 9 -19.89 3.70 30.14
N ALA A 10 -20.99 4.41 29.93
CA ALA A 10 -21.57 4.54 28.60
C ALA A 10 -20.63 5.26 27.63
N VAL A 11 -20.01 6.33 28.06
CA VAL A 11 -19.04 7.08 27.24
C VAL A 11 -17.83 6.23 26.87
N LEU A 12 -17.29 5.50 27.82
CA LEU A 12 -16.15 4.61 27.58
C LEU A 12 -16.48 3.54 26.55
N PHE A 13 -17.65 2.96 26.60
CA PHE A 13 -18.08 1.96 25.64
C PHE A 13 -18.14 2.52 24.21
N VAL A 14 -18.66 3.72 24.02
CA VAL A 14 -18.72 4.37 22.71
C VAL A 14 -17.32 4.60 22.12
N VAL A 15 -16.38 5.03 22.93
CA VAL A 15 -14.99 5.25 22.50
C VAL A 15 -14.36 3.95 22.01
N LEU A 16 -14.54 2.85 22.71
CA LEU A 16 -14.03 1.55 22.32
C LEU A 16 -14.64 1.05 21.01
N SER A 17 -15.92 1.28 20.79
CA SER A 17 -16.60 0.91 19.54
C SER A 17 -16.05 1.64 18.34
N ALA A 18 -15.64 2.90 18.50
CA ALA A 18 -15.18 3.75 17.42
C ALA A 18 -13.80 3.36 16.90
N SER A 19 -13.01 2.59 17.66
CA SER A 19 -11.63 2.24 17.29
C SER A 19 -11.53 0.92 16.51
N GLY A 20 -12.62 0.17 16.33
CA GLY A 20 -12.59 -1.18 15.77
C GLY A 20 -12.42 -1.31 14.26
N PRO A 21 -13.00 -0.47 13.38
CA PRO A 21 -13.05 -0.74 11.94
C PRO A 21 -11.79 -0.43 11.15
N ALA A 22 -10.82 0.24 11.73
CA ALA A 22 -9.70 0.82 10.98
C ALA A 22 -8.67 -0.22 10.48
N LEU A 23 -8.83 -1.49 10.79
CA LEU A 23 -7.77 -2.49 10.59
C LEU A 23 -8.05 -3.49 9.47
N ALA A 24 -9.15 -3.35 8.73
CA ALA A 24 -9.67 -4.45 7.92
C ALA A 24 -9.16 -4.52 6.49
N HIS A 25 -8.46 -3.50 5.98
CA HIS A 25 -8.21 -3.41 4.54
C HIS A 25 -6.72 -3.38 4.24
N LYS A 26 -6.14 -4.56 4.06
CA LYS A 26 -4.75 -4.67 3.67
C LYS A 26 -4.63 -5.38 2.34
N VAL A 27 -3.67 -4.93 1.57
CA VAL A 27 -3.19 -5.61 0.38
C VAL A 27 -1.67 -5.64 0.49
N ASN A 28 -1.05 -6.72 0.06
CA ASN A 28 0.39 -6.85 0.11
C ASN A 28 1.00 -6.32 -1.18
N LEU A 29 2.09 -5.59 -1.04
CA LEU A 29 2.84 -5.05 -2.17
C LEU A 29 4.32 -5.27 -1.90
N PHE A 30 5.00 -5.84 -2.87
CA PHE A 30 6.43 -6.05 -2.83
C PHE A 30 7.05 -5.58 -4.13
N ALA A 31 8.26 -5.02 -4.08
CA ALA A 31 8.95 -4.53 -5.27
C ALA A 31 10.45 -4.71 -5.14
N TYR A 32 11.11 -4.93 -6.27
CA TYR A 32 12.57 -5.01 -6.35
C TYR A 32 13.03 -4.56 -7.73
N ALA A 33 14.28 -4.15 -7.82
CA ALA A 33 14.90 -3.71 -9.06
C ALA A 33 15.97 -4.70 -9.51
N GLU A 34 15.97 -5.05 -10.78
CA GLU A 34 16.95 -5.95 -11.36
C GLU A 34 17.06 -5.68 -12.86
N GLY A 35 18.29 -5.55 -13.36
CA GLY A 35 18.52 -5.39 -14.79
C GLY A 35 17.88 -4.16 -15.41
N GLY A 36 17.77 -3.08 -14.65
CA GLY A 36 17.15 -1.84 -15.13
C GLY A 36 15.64 -1.80 -15.05
N THR A 37 15.02 -2.84 -14.52
CA THR A 37 13.56 -2.96 -14.43
C THR A 37 13.15 -3.10 -12.97
N ILE A 38 12.04 -2.47 -12.61
CA ILE A 38 11.41 -2.66 -11.31
C ILE A 38 10.23 -3.60 -11.49
N PHE A 39 10.20 -4.64 -10.66
CA PHE A 39 9.16 -5.66 -10.64
C PHE A 39 8.31 -5.47 -9.41
N THR A 40 6.99 -5.51 -9.55
CA THR A 40 6.05 -5.42 -8.42
C THR A 40 5.14 -6.63 -8.39
N GLU A 41 4.79 -7.04 -7.18
CA GLU A 41 3.86 -8.13 -6.92
C GLU A 41 2.85 -7.66 -5.90
N SER A 42 1.57 -7.93 -6.16
CA SER A 42 0.48 -7.53 -5.27
C SER A 42 -0.51 -8.67 -5.09
N TYR A 43 -0.86 -8.92 -3.85
CA TYR A 43 -1.83 -9.96 -3.53
C TYR A 43 -2.56 -9.64 -2.23
N PHE A 44 -3.75 -10.19 -2.10
CA PHE A 44 -4.56 -10.06 -0.90
C PHE A 44 -4.02 -11.00 0.19
N PRO A 45 -4.40 -10.78 1.47
CA PRO A 45 -3.92 -11.62 2.57
C PRO A 45 -4.22 -13.11 2.43
N ASP A 46 -5.26 -13.47 1.67
CA ASP A 46 -5.60 -14.86 1.39
C ASP A 46 -4.75 -15.48 0.27
N GLY A 47 -3.82 -14.72 -0.30
CA GLY A 47 -2.95 -15.18 -1.38
C GLY A 47 -3.48 -14.95 -2.78
N LYS A 48 -4.69 -14.43 -2.94
CA LYS A 48 -5.21 -14.13 -4.27
C LYS A 48 -4.52 -12.94 -4.89
N ALA A 49 -4.19 -13.04 -6.16
CA ALA A 49 -3.56 -11.97 -6.90
C ALA A 49 -4.48 -10.75 -7.04
N VAL A 50 -3.88 -9.56 -6.99
CA VAL A 50 -4.59 -8.33 -7.31
C VAL A 50 -4.60 -8.16 -8.82
N GLU A 51 -5.72 -8.44 -9.45
CA GLU A 51 -5.90 -8.27 -10.89
C GLU A 51 -6.36 -6.85 -11.19
N LYS A 52 -5.76 -6.23 -12.20
CA LYS A 52 -6.14 -4.89 -12.66
C LYS A 52 -6.11 -3.83 -11.56
N GLY A 53 -5.25 -4.02 -10.56
CA GLY A 53 -5.01 -3.01 -9.54
C GLY A 53 -4.22 -1.84 -10.14
N THR A 54 -4.50 -0.64 -9.68
CA THR A 54 -3.77 0.54 -10.14
C THR A 54 -2.43 0.64 -9.41
N VAL A 55 -1.35 0.76 -10.17
CA VAL A 55 -0.01 0.99 -9.63
C VAL A 55 0.39 2.42 -9.97
N LEU A 56 0.83 3.17 -8.96
CA LEU A 56 1.31 4.53 -9.10
C LEU A 56 2.70 4.61 -8.51
N VAL A 57 3.62 5.27 -9.20
CA VAL A 57 5.00 5.41 -8.74
C VAL A 57 5.34 6.89 -8.64
N TYR A 58 5.80 7.29 -7.46
CA TYR A 58 6.18 8.68 -7.16
C TYR A 58 7.65 8.78 -6.81
N ASP A 59 8.26 9.90 -7.16
CA ASP A 59 9.63 10.21 -6.73
C ASP A 59 9.66 10.79 -5.31
N SER A 60 10.83 11.18 -4.83
CA SER A 60 11.00 11.76 -3.49
C SER A 60 10.33 13.12 -3.33
N LYS A 61 9.94 13.76 -4.42
CA LYS A 61 9.22 15.03 -4.42
C LYS A 61 7.72 14.86 -4.69
N ASP A 62 7.22 13.63 -4.55
CA ASP A 62 5.82 13.28 -4.79
C ASP A 62 5.33 13.55 -6.22
N GLN A 63 6.23 13.55 -7.18
CA GLN A 63 5.86 13.64 -8.58
C GLN A 63 5.51 12.26 -9.11
N LEU A 64 4.37 12.13 -9.79
CA LEU A 64 3.95 10.88 -10.40
C LEU A 64 4.81 10.59 -11.63
N LEU A 65 5.50 9.45 -11.63
CA LEU A 65 6.41 9.06 -12.71
C LEU A 65 5.84 7.97 -13.59
N VAL A 66 5.09 7.03 -13.00
CA VAL A 66 4.56 5.85 -13.71
C VAL A 66 3.18 5.55 -13.18
N GLU A 67 2.31 5.12 -14.08
CA GLU A 67 0.98 4.63 -13.75
C GLU A 67 0.67 3.41 -14.61
N GLY A 68 0.08 2.38 -14.02
CA GLY A 68 -0.27 1.17 -14.77
C GLY A 68 -1.22 0.28 -14.00
N LYS A 69 -1.43 -0.91 -14.53
CA LYS A 69 -2.33 -1.91 -13.97
C LYS A 69 -1.61 -3.23 -13.80
N THR A 70 -1.91 -3.93 -12.71
CA THR A 70 -1.41 -5.29 -12.51
C THR A 70 -2.10 -6.25 -13.47
N ASP A 71 -1.40 -7.33 -13.79
CA ASP A 71 -1.94 -8.39 -14.64
C ASP A 71 -2.76 -9.41 -13.81
N THR A 72 -3.14 -10.52 -14.44
CA THR A 72 -3.94 -11.56 -13.78
C THR A 72 -3.21 -12.26 -12.63
N GLU A 73 -1.90 -12.15 -12.59
CA GLU A 73 -1.09 -12.72 -11.52
C GLU A 73 -0.68 -11.69 -10.46
N GLY A 74 -1.20 -10.47 -10.55
CA GLY A 74 -0.88 -9.41 -9.62
C GLY A 74 0.47 -8.75 -9.88
N LEU A 75 1.03 -8.94 -11.05
CA LEU A 75 2.36 -8.45 -11.42
C LEU A 75 2.28 -7.19 -12.26
N PHE A 76 3.25 -6.31 -12.04
CA PHE A 76 3.47 -5.15 -12.89
C PHE A 76 4.97 -4.88 -12.92
N ARG A 77 5.48 -4.42 -14.05
CA ARG A 77 6.89 -4.05 -14.18
C ARG A 77 7.03 -2.79 -15.01
N PHE A 78 8.09 -2.04 -14.72
CA PHE A 78 8.40 -0.82 -15.45
C PHE A 78 9.90 -0.56 -15.42
N GLU A 79 10.41 0.14 -16.42
CA GLU A 79 11.81 0.53 -16.44
C GLU A 79 12.07 1.54 -15.31
N ILE A 80 13.27 1.49 -14.72
CA ILE A 80 13.65 2.45 -13.68
C ILE A 80 13.50 3.87 -14.27
N PRO A 81 12.55 4.68 -13.74
CA PRO A 81 12.29 5.98 -14.33
C PRO A 81 13.27 7.05 -13.85
N LYS A 82 13.89 6.82 -12.71
CA LYS A 82 14.72 7.81 -12.04
C LYS A 82 15.47 7.13 -10.91
N ILE A 83 16.74 7.51 -10.69
CA ILE A 83 17.50 7.03 -9.53
C ILE A 83 17.16 7.91 -8.35
N ASP A 84 16.26 7.44 -7.50
CA ASP A 84 15.68 8.17 -6.37
C ASP A 84 14.98 7.16 -5.47
N ASP A 85 14.57 7.61 -4.28
CA ASP A 85 13.59 6.86 -3.50
C ASP A 85 12.29 6.85 -4.28
N LEU A 86 11.75 5.66 -4.54
CA LEU A 86 10.53 5.51 -5.31
C LEU A 86 9.42 4.96 -4.41
N LYS A 87 8.35 5.70 -4.26
CA LYS A 87 7.17 5.24 -3.54
C LYS A 87 6.22 4.60 -4.54
N ILE A 88 6.02 3.31 -4.38
CA ILE A 88 5.14 2.52 -5.23
C ILE A 88 3.84 2.30 -4.45
N VAL A 89 2.72 2.64 -5.05
CA VAL A 89 1.41 2.51 -4.43
C VAL A 89 0.59 1.52 -5.23
N ILE A 90 -0.05 0.58 -4.55
CA ILE A 90 -1.07 -0.28 -5.13
C ILE A 90 -2.45 0.14 -4.61
N ASP A 91 -3.37 0.35 -5.50
CA ASP A 91 -4.78 0.58 -5.21
C ASP A 91 -5.58 -0.56 -5.83
N ALA A 92 -6.01 -1.48 -4.99
CA ALA A 92 -6.79 -2.64 -5.42
C ALA A 92 -8.30 -2.38 -5.41
N GLY A 93 -8.69 -1.14 -5.13
CA GLY A 93 -10.10 -0.77 -5.04
C GLY A 93 -10.70 -1.02 -3.66
N MET A 94 -11.85 -0.42 -3.41
CA MET A 94 -12.64 -0.63 -2.19
C MET A 94 -11.87 -0.38 -0.89
N GLY A 95 -10.94 0.57 -0.90
CA GLY A 95 -10.14 0.90 0.27
C GLY A 95 -8.91 0.03 0.47
N HIS A 96 -8.66 -0.94 -0.42
CA HIS A 96 -7.48 -1.78 -0.35
C HIS A 96 -6.29 -1.08 -1.00
N LYS A 97 -5.47 -0.43 -0.19
CA LYS A 97 -4.28 0.30 -0.65
C LYS A 97 -3.08 -0.06 0.19
N ASN A 98 -1.91 -0.01 -0.41
CA ASN A 98 -0.65 -0.12 0.30
C ASN A 98 0.45 0.58 -0.49
N SER A 99 1.56 0.82 0.15
CA SER A 99 2.73 1.42 -0.50
C SER A 99 4.00 0.71 -0.07
N PHE A 100 5.00 0.78 -0.93
CA PHE A 100 6.32 0.21 -0.71
C PHE A 100 7.34 1.25 -1.18
N VAL A 101 8.29 1.60 -0.33
CA VAL A 101 9.34 2.53 -0.72
C VAL A 101 10.58 1.73 -1.09
N LEU A 102 10.94 1.78 -2.37
CA LEU A 102 12.19 1.22 -2.86
C LEU A 102 13.23 2.31 -2.74
N LYS A 103 14.22 2.10 -1.87
CA LYS A 103 15.21 3.12 -1.55
C LYS A 103 16.14 3.36 -2.74
N LYS A 104 16.62 4.60 -2.86
CA LYS A 104 17.54 5.00 -3.92
C LYS A 104 18.71 4.02 -4.10
N ALA A 105 19.30 3.57 -3.00
CA ALA A 105 20.41 2.62 -3.06
C ALA A 105 20.03 1.29 -3.71
N GLU A 106 18.81 0.82 -3.46
CA GLU A 106 18.30 -0.41 -4.06
C GLU A 106 18.01 -0.21 -5.56
N VAL A 107 17.46 0.94 -5.91
CA VAL A 107 17.22 1.30 -7.32
C VAL A 107 18.56 1.37 -8.06
N GLU A 108 19.55 2.03 -7.49
CA GLU A 108 20.91 2.15 -8.05
C GLU A 108 21.54 0.78 -8.26
N ALA A 109 21.40 -0.11 -7.27
CA ALA A 109 21.99 -1.45 -7.34
C ALA A 109 21.29 -2.33 -8.38
N GLY A 110 20.05 -2.05 -8.72
CA GLY A 110 19.25 -2.83 -9.68
C GLY A 110 19.25 -2.30 -11.10
N LYS A 111 20.02 -1.26 -11.37
CA LYS A 111 20.05 -0.69 -12.72
C LYS A 111 20.86 -1.52 -13.74
#